data_cdfc669a9e05b5cfc0e0ebd5de79cf9d
#
_entry.id   cdfc669a9e05b5cfc0e0ebd5de79cf9d
#
_cell.length_a   1.000
_cell.length_b   1.000
_cell.length_c   1.000
_cell.angle_alpha   90.00
_cell.angle_beta   90.00
_cell.angle_gamma   90.00
#
_symmetry.space_group_name_H-M   'P 1'
#
loop_
_entity.id
_entity.type
_entity.pdbx_description
1 polymer ?
#
loop_
_entity_poly.entity_id
_entity_poly.type
_entity_poly.pdbx_seq_one_letter_code
_entity_poly.pdbx_strand_id
1 'polypeptide(L)'
;MKTSNFGARLALSFGLILLAGMIFTVRSPAEDVDPFQKRINDAIARGRDNLLGQIPGMTAKLPGGYPMGRLALPLAAALKGGASTKDPAVVAAFARLAKLQPAKTYGVACYLFALDALARKQAKEGIRRRSRTFVGRKPHQAKGDVRKRMAQMVEWLVNARVAGMGYWHYGVSSGGHDFSNSQFAILGLQIGIEHGIAVPRKVFEEIAKIFISTQTLIEAPEKINISYGLRLEDLLQNRRTTAKAQSTSFTVKPGGWQYHATKGGSKASMTAAGASSLLVARNGLGRTNLALRQSLDKALVRSYAWINKNFKSFMVAGGGGHGLYTMYSLEKVGDLGEIEKFGEHNWYVDGAPILLAKQQGDGGWAGGYVNTSFAVFFLTRATRLKPYSAPKILTNSPAGGGSTDRDLVFIGRLNGFISAKEVLKILGDSRNASMVSVGEEVVRNYNQNFVGELAPVLLSLWTGSSDKVSRFARASQQQITGLSSSSRNDYADWYASFE
;
A
#
# COMPACT_ATOMS: atom_id res chain seq x y z
N MET A 1 -101.29 1.64 20.47
CA MET A 1 -100.95 2.99 19.99
C MET A 1 -99.47 3.01 19.65
N LYS A 2 -99.20 3.13 18.36
CA LYS A 2 -98.34 4.09 17.70
C LYS A 2 -96.91 4.18 18.30
N THR A 3 -95.83 4.09 17.64
CA THR A 3 -95.36 4.36 16.25
C THR A 3 -93.92 3.81 16.13
N SER A 4 -93.66 3.06 15.09
CA SER A 4 -92.71 3.37 13.98
C SER A 4 -91.44 4.07 14.34
N ASN A 5 -90.27 3.46 14.01
CA ASN A 5 -89.38 3.95 12.99
C ASN A 5 -88.14 3.03 12.89
N PHE A 6 -88.01 2.45 11.81
CA PHE A 6 -86.89 2.53 10.81
C PHE A 6 -85.59 3.00 11.33
N GLY A 7 -84.61 2.11 11.36
CA GLY A 7 -83.23 2.40 11.56
C GLY A 7 -82.40 1.30 10.90
N ALA A 8 -81.91 1.58 9.74
CA ALA A 8 -81.17 0.67 8.87
C ALA A 8 -80.03 -0.05 9.59
N ARG A 9 -80.06 -1.36 9.57
CA ARG A 9 -78.92 -2.20 9.94
C ARG A 9 -77.92 -2.22 8.80
N LEU A 10 -76.84 -1.46 8.93
CA LEU A 10 -75.67 -1.67 8.13
C LEU A 10 -74.92 -2.85 8.74
N ALA A 11 -75.02 -3.98 8.11
CA ALA A 11 -74.17 -5.13 8.42
C ALA A 11 -72.74 -4.86 7.88
N LEU A 12 -71.91 -4.44 8.74
CA LEU A 12 -70.42 -4.42 8.46
C LEU A 12 -69.91 -5.86 8.58
N SER A 13 -69.89 -6.53 7.44
CA SER A 13 -69.15 -7.78 7.30
C SER A 13 -67.64 -7.46 7.44
N PHE A 14 -67.08 -7.72 8.59
CA PHE A 14 -65.63 -7.80 8.78
C PHE A 14 -65.14 -9.02 8.01
N GLY A 15 -64.80 -8.82 6.75
CA GLY A 15 -64.01 -9.76 6.00
C GLY A 15 -62.58 -9.74 6.59
N LEU A 16 -62.25 -10.79 7.32
CA LEU A 16 -60.90 -11.11 7.72
C LEU A 16 -60.11 -11.43 6.44
N ILE A 17 -59.50 -10.41 5.82
CA ILE A 17 -58.49 -10.63 4.82
C ILE A 17 -57.25 -11.07 5.60
N LEU A 18 -57.02 -12.38 5.66
CA LEU A 18 -55.75 -12.99 5.94
C LEU A 18 -54.77 -12.55 4.82
N LEU A 19 -54.18 -11.39 4.99
CA LEU A 19 -52.96 -11.04 4.27
C LEU A 19 -51.87 -12.00 4.77
N ALA A 20 -51.79 -13.16 4.10
CA ALA A 20 -50.58 -13.97 4.15
C ALA A 20 -49.44 -13.07 3.67
N GLY A 21 -48.82 -12.40 4.63
CA GLY A 21 -47.57 -11.69 4.42
C GLY A 21 -46.54 -12.71 3.93
N MET A 22 -46.47 -12.90 2.61
CA MET A 22 -45.25 -13.40 2.00
C MET A 22 -44.17 -12.42 2.38
N ILE A 23 -43.50 -12.70 3.49
CA ILE A 23 -42.20 -12.16 3.76
C ILE A 23 -41.32 -12.69 2.63
N PHE A 24 -41.31 -11.96 1.51
CA PHE A 24 -40.20 -12.05 0.59
C PHE A 24 -38.99 -11.60 1.39
N THR A 25 -38.32 -12.54 2.05
CA THR A 25 -36.93 -12.40 2.37
C THR A 25 -36.26 -12.20 1.03
N VAL A 26 -36.08 -10.94 0.64
CA VAL A 26 -35.11 -10.56 -0.38
C VAL A 26 -33.80 -11.06 0.20
N ARG A 27 -33.49 -12.33 -0.04
CA ARG A 27 -32.12 -12.83 0.02
C ARG A 27 -31.39 -11.89 -0.92
N SER A 28 -30.60 -10.98 -0.35
CA SER A 28 -29.56 -10.34 -1.13
C SER A 28 -28.90 -11.45 -1.92
N PRO A 29 -28.86 -11.39 -3.26
CA PRO A 29 -28.15 -12.40 -4.01
C PRO A 29 -26.79 -12.50 -3.35
N ALA A 30 -26.45 -13.67 -2.84
CA ALA A 30 -25.10 -13.98 -2.43
C ALA A 30 -24.30 -13.63 -3.69
N GLU A 31 -23.48 -12.58 -3.61
CA GLU A 31 -22.59 -12.22 -4.73
C GLU A 31 -21.89 -13.54 -5.10
N ASP A 32 -22.18 -14.06 -6.28
CA ASP A 32 -21.53 -15.26 -6.79
C ASP A 32 -20.03 -14.94 -6.82
N VAL A 33 -19.32 -15.45 -5.82
CA VAL A 33 -17.87 -15.24 -5.73
C VAL A 33 -17.25 -15.93 -6.93
N ASP A 34 -16.53 -15.19 -7.75
CA ASP A 34 -15.79 -15.73 -8.89
C ASP A 34 -15.12 -17.07 -8.49
N PRO A 35 -15.30 -18.15 -9.27
CA PRO A 35 -14.72 -19.45 -8.98
C PRO A 35 -13.21 -19.41 -8.71
N PHE A 36 -12.49 -18.51 -9.38
CA PHE A 36 -11.07 -18.31 -9.13
C PHE A 36 -10.82 -17.70 -7.74
N GLN A 37 -11.59 -16.68 -7.38
CA GLN A 37 -11.51 -16.06 -6.05
C GLN A 37 -11.88 -17.06 -4.94
N LYS A 38 -12.87 -17.94 -5.18
CA LYS A 38 -13.22 -19.00 -4.24
C LYS A 38 -12.05 -19.94 -3.99
N ARG A 39 -11.38 -20.41 -5.06
CA ARG A 39 -10.19 -21.26 -4.95
C ARG A 39 -9.07 -20.59 -4.17
N ILE A 40 -8.86 -19.28 -4.35
CA ILE A 40 -7.87 -18.49 -3.59
C ILE A 40 -8.26 -18.46 -2.11
N ASN A 41 -9.51 -18.17 -1.79
CA ASN A 41 -10.00 -18.11 -0.42
C ASN A 41 -9.86 -19.45 0.29
N ASP A 42 -10.18 -20.56 -0.39
CA ASP A 42 -10.04 -21.91 0.11
C ASP A 42 -8.56 -22.27 0.37
N ALA A 43 -7.66 -21.84 -0.53
CA ALA A 43 -6.22 -22.07 -0.35
C ALA A 43 -5.64 -21.28 0.83
N ILE A 44 -6.06 -20.03 1.00
CA ILE A 44 -5.69 -19.20 2.16
C ILE A 44 -6.18 -19.86 3.45
N ALA A 45 -7.44 -20.33 3.48
CA ALA A 45 -7.99 -20.97 4.67
C ALA A 45 -7.19 -22.23 5.06
N ARG A 46 -6.90 -23.12 4.10
CA ARG A 46 -6.08 -24.32 4.35
C ARG A 46 -4.67 -23.97 4.80
N GLY A 47 -4.02 -22.97 4.16
CA GLY A 47 -2.69 -22.50 4.56
C GLY A 47 -2.67 -21.91 5.97
N ARG A 48 -3.69 -21.14 6.34
CA ARG A 48 -3.88 -20.64 7.70
C ARG A 48 -3.99 -21.79 8.71
N ASP A 49 -4.81 -22.80 8.40
CA ASP A 49 -5.08 -23.90 9.32
C ASP A 49 -3.83 -24.78 9.49
N ASN A 50 -3.06 -25.01 8.41
CA ASN A 50 -1.75 -25.64 8.47
C ASN A 50 -0.79 -24.88 9.42
N LEU A 51 -0.72 -23.54 9.31
CA LEU A 51 0.12 -22.72 10.18
C LEU A 51 -0.36 -22.75 11.64
N LEU A 52 -1.68 -22.67 11.89
CA LEU A 52 -2.25 -22.74 13.23
C LEU A 52 -1.95 -24.08 13.91
N GLY A 53 -1.96 -25.17 13.16
CA GLY A 53 -1.57 -26.50 13.67
C GLY A 53 -0.12 -26.59 14.14
N GLN A 54 0.79 -25.80 13.56
CA GLN A 54 2.22 -25.82 13.89
C GLN A 54 2.59 -24.85 15.05
N ILE A 55 1.85 -23.76 15.23
CA ILE A 55 2.14 -22.70 16.22
C ILE A 55 2.21 -23.22 17.66
N PRO A 56 1.34 -24.13 18.15
CA PRO A 56 1.43 -24.65 19.51
C PRO A 56 2.78 -25.34 19.81
N GLY A 57 3.24 -26.19 18.91
CA GLY A 57 4.54 -26.84 19.03
C GLY A 57 5.71 -25.88 19.08
N MET A 58 5.69 -24.84 18.23
CA MET A 58 6.69 -23.78 18.21
C MET A 58 6.64 -22.89 19.47
N THR A 59 5.46 -22.72 20.05
CA THR A 59 5.26 -21.94 21.27
C THR A 59 5.80 -22.68 22.49
N ALA A 60 5.55 -24.00 22.59
CA ALA A 60 6.03 -24.85 23.67
C ALA A 60 7.55 -24.94 23.62
N LYS A 61 8.11 -25.26 22.44
CA LYS A 61 9.57 -25.38 22.23
C LYS A 61 9.97 -24.40 21.12
N LEU A 62 10.55 -23.28 21.51
CA LEU A 62 10.99 -22.28 20.56
C LEU A 62 12.03 -22.85 19.57
N PRO A 63 11.85 -22.64 18.28
CA PRO A 63 12.83 -23.08 17.28
C PRO A 63 14.17 -22.38 17.48
N GLY A 64 15.28 -23.10 17.32
CA GLY A 64 16.62 -22.51 17.41
C GLY A 64 16.96 -21.49 16.34
N GLY A 65 18.03 -20.75 16.50
CA GLY A 65 18.58 -19.78 15.55
C GLY A 65 17.85 -18.43 15.53
N TYR A 66 16.56 -18.41 15.21
CA TYR A 66 15.74 -17.19 15.12
C TYR A 66 14.39 -17.35 15.84
N PRO A 67 14.37 -17.60 17.15
CA PRO A 67 13.16 -18.03 17.86
C PRO A 67 12.00 -17.04 17.70
N MET A 68 12.26 -15.73 17.80
CA MET A 68 11.24 -14.70 17.61
C MET A 68 10.65 -14.72 16.20
N GLY A 69 11.51 -14.78 15.16
CA GLY A 69 11.07 -14.75 13.77
C GLY A 69 10.35 -16.02 13.35
N ARG A 70 10.84 -17.17 13.80
CA ARG A 70 10.26 -18.47 13.47
C ARG A 70 8.87 -18.68 14.07
N LEU A 71 8.57 -18.07 15.21
CA LEU A 71 7.22 -18.06 15.78
C LEU A 71 6.35 -16.92 15.20
N ALA A 72 6.93 -15.74 14.98
CA ALA A 72 6.17 -14.55 14.57
C ALA A 72 5.73 -14.58 13.09
N LEU A 73 6.55 -15.16 12.19
CA LEU A 73 6.23 -15.19 10.75
C LEU A 73 4.95 -16.00 10.46
N PRO A 74 4.83 -17.29 10.92
CA PRO A 74 3.59 -18.04 10.71
C PRO A 74 2.40 -17.44 11.44
N LEU A 75 2.60 -16.83 12.61
CA LEU A 75 1.56 -16.14 13.35
C LEU A 75 1.02 -14.95 12.57
N ALA A 76 1.88 -14.13 11.97
CA ALA A 76 1.49 -13.02 11.11
C ALA A 76 0.69 -13.50 9.90
N ALA A 77 1.15 -14.55 9.23
CA ALA A 77 0.48 -15.12 8.07
C ALA A 77 -0.88 -15.74 8.44
N ALA A 78 -0.97 -16.48 9.54
CA ALA A 78 -2.22 -17.04 10.03
C ALA A 78 -3.26 -15.94 10.32
N LEU A 79 -2.86 -14.84 10.99
CA LEU A 79 -3.75 -13.69 11.25
C LEU A 79 -4.20 -13.00 9.96
N LYS A 80 -3.30 -12.80 9.00
CA LYS A 80 -3.66 -12.25 7.68
C LYS A 80 -4.57 -13.21 6.90
N GLY A 81 -4.36 -14.52 7.03
CA GLY A 81 -5.21 -15.58 6.48
C GLY A 81 -6.56 -15.73 7.18
N GLY A 82 -6.84 -14.93 8.19
CA GLY A 82 -8.16 -14.89 8.84
C GLY A 82 -8.23 -15.51 10.23
N ALA A 83 -7.13 -16.03 10.81
CA ALA A 83 -7.12 -16.60 12.17
C ALA A 83 -7.72 -15.64 13.19
N SER A 84 -8.44 -16.15 14.19
CA SER A 84 -9.04 -15.32 15.24
C SER A 84 -7.97 -14.75 16.18
N THR A 85 -8.13 -13.49 16.62
CA THR A 85 -7.27 -12.93 17.67
C THR A 85 -7.50 -13.57 19.03
N LYS A 86 -8.60 -14.33 19.17
CA LYS A 86 -8.98 -15.06 20.38
C LYS A 86 -8.62 -16.54 20.32
N ASP A 87 -8.03 -17.00 19.21
CA ASP A 87 -7.57 -18.40 19.09
C ASP A 87 -6.53 -18.68 20.18
N PRO A 88 -6.67 -19.78 20.95
CA PRO A 88 -5.74 -20.12 22.04
C PRO A 88 -4.27 -20.18 21.58
N ALA A 89 -4.01 -20.73 20.39
CA ALA A 89 -2.66 -20.80 19.83
C ALA A 89 -2.10 -19.40 19.54
N VAL A 90 -2.92 -18.50 19.01
CA VAL A 90 -2.57 -17.09 18.73
C VAL A 90 -2.26 -16.35 20.03
N VAL A 91 -3.11 -16.50 21.04
CA VAL A 91 -2.95 -15.85 22.36
C VAL A 91 -1.66 -16.34 23.04
N ALA A 92 -1.44 -17.65 23.09
CA ALA A 92 -0.26 -18.24 23.69
C ALA A 92 1.04 -17.81 22.95
N ALA A 93 1.01 -17.76 21.61
CA ALA A 93 2.16 -17.33 20.81
C ALA A 93 2.53 -15.86 21.09
N PHE A 94 1.56 -14.93 21.18
CA PHE A 94 1.85 -13.55 21.55
C PHE A 94 2.37 -13.43 22.98
N ALA A 95 1.81 -14.16 23.94
CA ALA A 95 2.31 -14.21 25.31
C ALA A 95 3.77 -14.69 25.38
N ARG A 96 4.14 -15.67 24.53
CA ARG A 96 5.52 -16.15 24.43
C ARG A 96 6.44 -15.12 23.78
N LEU A 97 6.02 -14.51 22.66
CA LEU A 97 6.79 -13.48 21.94
C LEU A 97 7.04 -12.24 22.80
N ALA A 98 6.09 -11.86 23.64
CA ALA A 98 6.23 -10.70 24.53
C ALA A 98 7.40 -10.85 25.53
N LYS A 99 7.76 -12.09 25.89
CA LYS A 99 8.88 -12.41 26.81
C LYS A 99 10.25 -12.43 26.12
N LEU A 100 10.30 -12.44 24.77
CA LEU A 100 11.56 -12.52 24.04
C LEU A 100 12.19 -11.14 23.86
N GLN A 101 13.50 -11.10 24.03
CA GLN A 101 14.27 -9.89 23.72
C GLN A 101 14.61 -9.83 22.22
N PRO A 102 14.62 -8.62 21.63
CA PRO A 102 15.04 -8.44 20.26
C PRO A 102 16.54 -8.72 20.11
N ALA A 103 16.90 -9.57 19.14
CA ALA A 103 18.30 -9.97 18.95
C ALA A 103 18.70 -10.11 17.47
N LYS A 104 17.76 -10.39 16.59
CA LYS A 104 18.01 -10.66 15.17
C LYS A 104 17.03 -9.88 14.29
N THR A 105 17.54 -9.30 13.22
CA THR A 105 16.80 -8.43 12.30
C THR A 105 15.53 -9.08 11.75
N TYR A 106 15.62 -10.28 11.20
CA TYR A 106 14.42 -11.02 10.74
C TYR A 106 13.41 -11.24 11.86
N GLY A 107 13.90 -11.58 13.07
CA GLY A 107 13.03 -11.86 14.21
C GLY A 107 12.18 -10.65 14.59
N VAL A 108 12.83 -9.51 14.69
CA VAL A 108 12.17 -8.25 15.04
C VAL A 108 11.18 -7.79 13.95
N ALA A 109 11.59 -7.88 12.68
CA ALA A 109 10.74 -7.54 11.55
C ALA A 109 9.49 -8.45 11.47
N CYS A 110 9.67 -9.76 11.58
CA CYS A 110 8.55 -10.71 11.60
C CYS A 110 7.60 -10.46 12.78
N TYR A 111 8.14 -10.07 13.94
CA TYR A 111 7.30 -9.74 15.09
C TYR A 111 6.49 -8.46 14.83
N LEU A 112 7.05 -7.45 14.18
CA LEU A 112 6.29 -6.28 13.73
C LEU A 112 5.17 -6.67 12.75
N PHE A 113 5.41 -7.62 11.83
CA PHE A 113 4.35 -8.13 10.94
C PHE A 113 3.21 -8.78 11.73
N ALA A 114 3.53 -9.55 12.78
CA ALA A 114 2.51 -10.17 13.62
C ALA A 114 1.72 -9.14 14.44
N LEU A 115 2.40 -8.16 15.03
CA LEU A 115 1.78 -7.08 15.79
C LEU A 115 0.88 -6.19 14.89
N ASP A 116 1.30 -5.91 13.65
CA ASP A 116 0.47 -5.20 12.67
C ASP A 116 -0.81 -5.98 12.33
N ALA A 117 -0.66 -7.27 12.04
CA ALA A 117 -1.79 -8.14 11.73
C ALA A 117 -2.78 -8.22 12.91
N LEU A 118 -2.28 -8.32 14.15
CA LEU A 118 -3.07 -8.30 15.36
C LEU A 118 -3.84 -6.98 15.51
N ALA A 119 -3.13 -5.84 15.43
CA ALA A 119 -3.73 -4.52 15.61
C ALA A 119 -4.82 -4.22 14.58
N ARG A 120 -4.58 -4.54 13.30
CA ARG A 120 -5.57 -4.36 12.23
C ARG A 120 -6.79 -5.25 12.43
N LYS A 121 -6.62 -6.47 12.89
CA LYS A 121 -7.72 -7.38 13.12
C LYS A 121 -8.56 -6.97 14.33
N GLN A 122 -7.92 -6.61 15.44
CA GLN A 122 -8.61 -6.07 16.62
C GLN A 122 -9.42 -4.80 16.29
N ALA A 123 -8.87 -3.94 15.45
CA ALA A 123 -9.58 -2.76 14.99
C ALA A 123 -10.83 -3.10 14.18
N LYS A 124 -10.77 -4.09 13.26
CA LYS A 124 -11.94 -4.55 12.50
C LYS A 124 -13.00 -5.20 13.39
N GLU A 125 -12.60 -5.99 14.37
CA GLU A 125 -13.50 -6.61 15.34
C GLU A 125 -14.17 -5.57 16.24
N GLY A 126 -13.46 -4.50 16.62
CA GLY A 126 -13.99 -3.36 17.37
C GLY A 126 -15.01 -2.53 16.59
N ILE A 127 -14.85 -2.39 15.28
CA ILE A 127 -15.78 -1.64 14.40
C ILE A 127 -17.12 -2.35 14.26
N ARG A 128 -17.12 -3.67 14.17
CA ARG A 128 -18.38 -4.46 14.10
C ARG A 128 -19.28 -4.26 15.31
N ARG A 129 -18.74 -3.81 16.45
CA ARG A 129 -19.48 -3.54 17.68
C ARG A 129 -19.96 -2.09 17.83
N ARG A 130 -19.46 -1.14 17.04
CA ARG A 130 -19.75 0.29 17.18
C ARG A 130 -20.16 0.91 15.84
N SER A 131 -21.45 0.87 15.54
CA SER A 131 -22.13 1.76 14.58
C SER A 131 -21.63 1.95 13.14
N ARG A 132 -22.63 2.14 12.25
CA ARG A 132 -22.57 2.17 10.78
C ARG A 132 -21.99 3.45 10.13
N THR A 133 -21.49 4.41 10.85
CA THR A 133 -21.01 5.68 10.29
C THR A 133 -19.51 5.83 10.46
N PHE A 134 -18.76 5.48 9.41
CA PHE A 134 -17.32 5.66 9.37
C PHE A 134 -16.87 6.33 8.08
N VAL A 135 -16.93 7.66 8.07
CA VAL A 135 -16.29 8.50 7.06
C VAL A 135 -15.14 9.22 7.75
N GLY A 136 -13.92 9.02 7.30
CA GLY A 136 -12.81 9.93 7.59
C GLY A 136 -11.90 9.62 8.77
N ARG A 137 -11.74 8.37 9.25
CA ARG A 137 -10.72 8.06 10.26
C ARG A 137 -9.41 7.56 9.67
N LYS A 138 -8.29 8.03 10.28
CA LYS A 138 -6.92 7.59 10.00
C LYS A 138 -6.79 6.06 10.09
N PRO A 139 -5.85 5.44 9.36
CA PRO A 139 -5.62 4.00 9.45
C PRO A 139 -5.46 3.56 10.91
N HIS A 140 -5.91 2.36 11.21
CA HIS A 140 -6.02 1.82 12.56
C HIS A 140 -4.64 1.75 13.24
N GLN A 141 -4.34 2.73 14.05
CA GLN A 141 -3.10 2.71 14.83
C GLN A 141 -3.24 1.74 16.00
N ALA A 142 -2.22 0.95 16.24
CA ALA A 142 -2.10 0.12 17.44
C ALA A 142 -2.20 0.97 18.70
N LYS A 143 -2.79 0.40 19.76
CA LYS A 143 -3.01 1.07 21.05
C LYS A 143 -2.42 0.22 22.19
N GLY A 144 -2.27 0.82 23.35
CA GLY A 144 -1.85 0.14 24.58
C GLY A 144 -0.51 -0.61 24.42
N ASP A 145 -0.43 -1.81 24.96
CA ASP A 145 0.79 -2.63 24.98
C ASP A 145 1.26 -3.04 23.60
N VAL A 146 0.33 -3.26 22.66
CA VAL A 146 0.70 -3.57 21.26
C VAL A 146 1.49 -2.41 20.65
N ARG A 147 1.03 -1.17 20.81
CA ARG A 147 1.76 0.02 20.34
C ARG A 147 3.11 0.18 21.03
N LYS A 148 3.14 0.01 22.36
CA LYS A 148 4.37 0.09 23.16
C LYS A 148 5.41 -0.93 22.65
N ARG A 149 4.97 -2.15 22.43
CA ARG A 149 5.86 -3.22 21.91
C ARG A 149 6.32 -2.95 20.49
N MET A 150 5.44 -2.47 19.60
CA MET A 150 5.84 -2.01 18.27
C MET A 150 6.91 -0.94 18.32
N ALA A 151 6.75 0.08 19.20
CA ALA A 151 7.73 1.15 19.35
C ALA A 151 9.10 0.62 19.76
N GLN A 152 9.17 -0.31 20.71
CA GLN A 152 10.42 -0.98 21.10
C GLN A 152 11.08 -1.73 19.93
N MET A 153 10.29 -2.42 19.11
CA MET A 153 10.82 -3.16 17.96
C MET A 153 11.30 -2.22 16.86
N VAL A 154 10.60 -1.12 16.61
CA VAL A 154 11.01 -0.08 15.64
C VAL A 154 12.30 0.59 16.11
N GLU A 155 12.38 0.99 17.38
CA GLU A 155 13.58 1.58 17.97
C GLU A 155 14.78 0.63 17.85
N TRP A 156 14.58 -0.66 18.15
CA TRP A 156 15.64 -1.66 17.98
C TRP A 156 16.12 -1.73 16.52
N LEU A 157 15.21 -1.76 15.52
CA LEU A 157 15.59 -1.76 14.11
C LEU A 157 16.37 -0.49 13.74
N VAL A 158 15.95 0.68 14.22
CA VAL A 158 16.66 1.94 13.97
C VAL A 158 18.10 1.86 14.52
N ASN A 159 18.29 1.30 15.72
CA ASN A 159 19.58 1.20 16.37
C ASN A 159 20.45 0.04 15.82
N ALA A 160 19.84 -1.04 15.33
CA ALA A 160 20.54 -2.19 14.78
C ALA A 160 21.06 -1.99 13.35
N ARG A 161 20.66 -0.90 12.66
CA ARG A 161 21.17 -0.61 11.32
C ARG A 161 22.66 -0.29 11.36
N VAL A 162 23.34 -0.60 10.28
CA VAL A 162 24.73 -0.14 10.10
C VAL A 162 24.71 1.38 9.92
N ALA A 163 25.30 2.09 10.88
CA ALA A 163 25.26 3.54 10.94
C ALA A 163 25.82 4.18 9.67
N GLY A 164 25.04 5.11 9.09
CA GLY A 164 25.39 5.81 7.86
C GLY A 164 25.21 5.01 6.57
N MET A 165 24.91 3.69 6.65
CA MET A 165 24.88 2.80 5.47
C MET A 165 23.48 2.41 4.99
N GLY A 166 22.44 2.54 5.82
CA GLY A 166 21.05 2.27 5.42
C GLY A 166 20.71 0.81 5.12
N TYR A 167 21.49 -0.15 5.65
CA TYR A 167 21.24 -1.58 5.55
C TYR A 167 21.43 -2.28 6.91
N TRP A 168 21.02 -3.54 6.99
CA TRP A 168 21.05 -4.38 8.19
C TRP A 168 21.76 -5.68 7.96
N HIS A 169 22.38 -6.18 9.04
CA HIS A 169 22.90 -7.53 9.17
C HIS A 169 21.91 -8.45 9.88
N TYR A 170 22.27 -9.71 10.06
CA TYR A 170 21.49 -10.67 10.84
C TYR A 170 21.35 -10.29 12.32
N GLY A 171 22.34 -9.62 12.89
CA GLY A 171 22.35 -9.09 14.25
C GLY A 171 23.21 -7.84 14.36
N VAL A 172 23.19 -7.18 15.51
CA VAL A 172 23.86 -5.89 15.74
C VAL A 172 25.37 -5.91 15.45
N SER A 173 26.03 -7.05 15.64
CA SER A 173 27.48 -7.17 15.54
C SER A 173 27.95 -8.16 14.46
N SER A 174 27.09 -8.62 13.57
CA SER A 174 27.48 -9.55 12.51
C SER A 174 27.98 -8.81 11.29
N GLY A 175 29.17 -9.21 10.76
CA GLY A 175 29.66 -8.68 9.49
C GLY A 175 28.88 -9.21 8.28
N GLY A 176 28.97 -8.48 7.15
CA GLY A 176 28.37 -8.83 5.86
C GLY A 176 27.13 -8.01 5.51
N HIS A 177 27.00 -7.69 4.22
CA HIS A 177 25.88 -6.90 3.69
C HIS A 177 24.80 -7.83 3.22
N ASP A 178 23.55 -7.59 3.63
CA ASP A 178 22.46 -8.49 3.28
C ASP A 178 21.20 -7.69 2.99
N PHE A 179 20.86 -7.59 1.71
CA PHE A 179 19.67 -6.87 1.28
C PHE A 179 18.36 -7.60 1.61
N SER A 180 18.38 -8.89 1.87
CA SER A 180 17.17 -9.58 2.31
C SER A 180 16.83 -9.30 3.77
N ASN A 181 17.83 -9.26 4.67
CA ASN A 181 17.63 -8.72 6.03
C ASN A 181 17.18 -7.27 6.01
N SER A 182 17.82 -6.45 5.17
CA SER A 182 17.49 -5.04 5.03
C SER A 182 16.05 -4.83 4.58
N GLN A 183 15.55 -5.61 3.60
CA GLN A 183 14.15 -5.56 3.19
C GLN A 183 13.20 -5.80 4.36
N PHE A 184 13.45 -6.85 5.15
CA PHE A 184 12.59 -7.15 6.30
C PHE A 184 12.60 -6.04 7.34
N ALA A 185 13.78 -5.51 7.68
CA ALA A 185 13.91 -4.38 8.58
C ALA A 185 13.13 -3.15 8.08
N ILE A 186 13.30 -2.81 6.80
CA ILE A 186 12.67 -1.65 6.16
C ILE A 186 11.14 -1.81 6.12
N LEU A 187 10.62 -3.01 5.82
CA LEU A 187 9.19 -3.29 5.92
C LEU A 187 8.68 -3.20 7.36
N GLY A 188 9.49 -3.58 8.34
CA GLY A 188 9.19 -3.36 9.76
C GLY A 188 9.11 -1.86 10.12
N LEU A 189 10.01 -1.03 9.58
CA LEU A 189 9.95 0.44 9.76
C LEU A 189 8.72 1.05 9.09
N GLN A 190 8.29 0.54 7.91
CA GLN A 190 7.05 0.95 7.27
C GLN A 190 5.83 0.73 8.19
N ILE A 191 5.77 -0.43 8.84
CA ILE A 191 4.73 -0.71 9.85
C ILE A 191 4.76 0.33 10.97
N GLY A 192 5.95 0.69 11.45
CA GLY A 192 6.11 1.74 12.44
C GLY A 192 5.46 3.05 12.01
N ILE A 193 5.75 3.51 10.79
CA ILE A 193 5.17 4.73 10.20
C ILE A 193 3.65 4.63 10.13
N GLU A 194 3.11 3.51 9.64
CA GLU A 194 1.67 3.29 9.50
C GLU A 194 0.93 3.34 10.84
N HIS A 195 1.59 2.92 11.91
CA HIS A 195 1.07 3.02 13.27
C HIS A 195 1.45 4.34 13.98
N GLY A 196 2.04 5.30 13.28
CA GLY A 196 2.41 6.62 13.80
C GLY A 196 3.55 6.56 14.83
N ILE A 197 4.45 5.58 14.71
CA ILE A 197 5.69 5.50 15.47
C ILE A 197 6.76 6.25 14.67
N ALA A 198 7.43 7.17 15.33
CA ALA A 198 8.43 8.00 14.68
C ALA A 198 9.67 7.17 14.27
N VAL A 199 10.09 7.33 13.03
CA VAL A 199 11.37 6.82 12.51
C VAL A 199 12.16 8.04 12.01
N PRO A 200 13.42 8.22 12.41
CA PRO A 200 14.22 9.36 11.97
C PRO A 200 14.35 9.39 10.45
N ARG A 201 14.07 10.54 9.82
CA ARG A 201 14.14 10.71 8.36
C ARG A 201 15.50 10.31 7.78
N LYS A 202 16.58 10.58 8.51
CA LYS A 202 17.95 10.19 8.14
C LYS A 202 18.06 8.70 7.79
N VAL A 203 17.30 7.83 8.46
CA VAL A 203 17.28 6.38 8.14
C VAL A 203 16.81 6.16 6.70
N PHE A 204 15.77 6.85 6.25
CA PHE A 204 15.25 6.72 4.89
C PHE A 204 16.16 7.36 3.84
N GLU A 205 16.87 8.42 4.20
CA GLU A 205 17.91 9.01 3.34
C GLU A 205 19.07 8.03 3.12
N GLU A 206 19.52 7.35 4.16
CA GLU A 206 20.57 6.34 4.10
C GLU A 206 20.11 5.13 3.25
N ILE A 207 18.87 4.63 3.47
CA ILE A 207 18.28 3.56 2.65
C ILE A 207 18.24 3.98 1.17
N ALA A 208 17.71 5.15 0.86
CA ALA A 208 17.62 5.61 -0.51
C ALA A 208 19.02 5.68 -1.17
N LYS A 209 20.01 6.24 -0.48
CA LYS A 209 21.38 6.39 -1.00
C LYS A 209 22.03 5.05 -1.32
N ILE A 210 21.95 4.06 -0.40
CA ILE A 210 22.61 2.76 -0.62
C ILE A 210 21.95 2.00 -1.77
N PHE A 211 20.61 1.94 -1.83
CA PHE A 211 19.92 1.24 -2.90
C PHE A 211 20.09 1.94 -4.26
N ILE A 212 20.14 3.27 -4.33
CA ILE A 212 20.42 3.99 -5.57
C ILE A 212 21.85 3.71 -6.04
N SER A 213 22.84 3.80 -5.15
CA SER A 213 24.26 3.66 -5.51
C SER A 213 24.67 2.25 -5.92
N THR A 214 23.99 1.23 -5.38
CA THR A 214 24.27 -0.18 -5.63
C THR A 214 23.42 -0.79 -6.75
N GLN A 215 22.49 -0.04 -7.32
CA GLN A 215 21.69 -0.52 -8.45
C GLN A 215 22.60 -0.79 -9.68
N THR A 216 22.54 -2.01 -10.19
CA THR A 216 23.25 -2.42 -11.41
C THR A 216 22.33 -2.25 -12.61
N LEU A 217 22.77 -1.50 -13.61
CA LEU A 217 21.99 -1.21 -14.81
C LEU A 217 22.33 -2.17 -15.95
N ILE A 218 21.35 -2.49 -16.77
CA ILE A 218 21.52 -3.12 -18.06
C ILE A 218 21.76 -2.02 -19.09
N GLU A 219 22.68 -2.23 -20.02
CA GLU A 219 23.14 -1.20 -20.96
C GLU A 219 22.05 -0.67 -21.91
N ALA A 220 21.22 -1.57 -22.46
CA ALA A 220 20.18 -1.18 -23.42
C ALA A 220 18.95 -0.58 -22.71
N PRO A 221 18.49 0.63 -23.13
CA PRO A 221 17.20 1.14 -22.66
C PRO A 221 16.03 0.29 -23.15
N GLU A 222 14.99 0.19 -22.34
CA GLU A 222 13.76 -0.50 -22.68
C GLU A 222 12.54 0.40 -22.40
N LYS A 223 11.54 0.29 -23.27
CA LYS A 223 10.23 0.90 -23.06
C LYS A 223 9.39 -0.03 -22.20
N ILE A 224 8.86 0.50 -21.12
CA ILE A 224 7.98 -0.23 -20.21
C ILE A 224 6.69 0.56 -19.96
N ASN A 225 5.57 -0.15 -19.89
CA ASN A 225 4.29 0.38 -19.42
C ASN A 225 4.06 -0.13 -18.00
N ILE A 226 3.75 0.76 -17.09
CA ILE A 226 3.35 0.40 -15.72
C ILE A 226 1.87 0.73 -15.56
N SER A 227 1.07 -0.26 -15.20
CA SER A 227 -0.35 -0.07 -14.96
C SER A 227 -0.63 0.03 -13.46
N TYR A 228 -1.38 1.05 -13.11
CA TYR A 228 -1.82 1.35 -11.76
C TYR A 228 -3.34 1.28 -11.69
N GLY A 229 -3.91 1.07 -10.54
CA GLY A 229 -5.38 0.89 -10.37
C GLY A 229 -6.23 2.14 -10.54
N LEU A 230 -6.98 2.79 -10.00
CA LEU A 230 -8.11 3.71 -10.07
C LEU A 230 -7.90 5.10 -10.68
N ARG A 231 -8.97 5.78 -11.14
CA ARG A 231 -8.98 7.16 -11.65
C ARG A 231 -9.42 8.16 -10.58
N LEU A 232 -8.86 9.38 -10.60
CA LEU A 232 -9.27 10.47 -9.70
C LEU A 232 -10.76 10.81 -9.84
N GLU A 233 -11.28 10.78 -11.06
CA GLU A 233 -12.69 11.04 -11.37
C GLU A 233 -13.63 10.10 -10.62
N ASP A 234 -13.24 8.82 -10.47
CA ASP A 234 -14.02 7.83 -9.75
C ASP A 234 -14.02 8.12 -8.24
N LEU A 235 -12.91 8.65 -7.71
CA LEU A 235 -12.81 9.08 -6.31
C LEU A 235 -13.63 10.34 -6.05
N LEU A 236 -13.56 11.31 -6.98
CA LEU A 236 -14.25 12.59 -6.84
C LEU A 236 -15.77 12.46 -6.99
N GLN A 237 -16.23 11.52 -7.83
CA GLN A 237 -17.65 11.31 -8.09
C GLN A 237 -18.30 10.28 -7.17
N ASN A 238 -17.54 9.71 -6.22
CA ASN A 238 -17.98 8.64 -5.32
C ASN A 238 -18.63 7.44 -6.06
N ARG A 239 -18.29 7.28 -7.35
CA ARG A 239 -18.84 6.22 -8.21
C ARG A 239 -18.08 4.91 -7.94
N ARG A 240 -18.83 3.87 -7.66
CA ARG A 240 -18.37 2.47 -7.74
C ARG A 240 -18.25 2.11 -9.22
N THR A 241 -17.18 2.53 -9.87
CA THR A 241 -16.93 2.13 -11.24
C THR A 241 -15.84 1.05 -11.28
N THR A 242 -15.98 0.13 -12.19
CA THR A 242 -14.89 -0.77 -12.64
C THR A 242 -13.81 0.10 -13.28
N ALA A 243 -12.94 0.65 -12.45
CA ALA A 243 -11.91 1.57 -12.91
C ALA A 243 -10.94 0.81 -13.80
N LYS A 244 -10.75 1.30 -15.02
CA LYS A 244 -9.69 0.79 -15.91
C LYS A 244 -8.33 1.18 -15.33
N ALA A 245 -7.41 0.22 -15.29
CA ALA A 245 -6.02 0.47 -14.92
C ALA A 245 -5.43 1.61 -15.77
N GLN A 246 -4.74 2.53 -15.12
CA GLN A 246 -4.00 3.59 -15.82
C GLN A 246 -2.61 3.08 -16.14
N SER A 247 -2.07 3.47 -17.28
CA SER A 247 -0.75 3.04 -17.72
C SER A 247 0.13 4.24 -18.01
N THR A 248 1.35 4.20 -17.49
CA THR A 248 2.40 5.19 -17.77
C THR A 248 3.57 4.50 -18.45
N SER A 249 4.03 5.08 -19.57
CA SER A 249 5.16 4.58 -20.34
C SER A 249 6.45 5.26 -19.94
N PHE A 250 7.51 4.47 -19.80
CA PHE A 250 8.86 4.95 -19.52
C PHE A 250 9.84 4.32 -20.49
N THR A 251 10.90 5.06 -20.84
CA THR A 251 12.06 4.53 -21.55
C THR A 251 13.28 4.67 -20.66
N VAL A 252 13.76 3.55 -20.12
CA VAL A 252 14.84 3.54 -19.12
C VAL A 252 15.76 2.34 -19.30
N LYS A 253 17.00 2.45 -18.85
CA LYS A 253 17.88 1.29 -18.67
C LYS A 253 17.38 0.48 -17.49
N PRO A 254 17.00 -0.82 -17.65
CA PRO A 254 16.60 -1.66 -16.53
C PRO A 254 17.69 -1.76 -15.47
N GLY A 255 17.30 -1.79 -14.21
CA GLY A 255 18.25 -1.85 -13.10
C GLY A 255 17.76 -2.74 -11.95
N GLY A 256 18.67 -3.55 -11.42
CA GLY A 256 18.35 -4.47 -10.34
C GLY A 256 19.45 -4.55 -9.28
N TRP A 257 19.32 -5.47 -8.35
CA TRP A 257 20.25 -5.66 -7.23
C TRP A 257 20.67 -7.11 -7.06
N GLN A 258 21.88 -7.28 -6.54
CA GLN A 258 22.36 -8.55 -6.02
C GLN A 258 22.14 -8.67 -4.49
N TYR A 259 22.58 -9.78 -3.91
CA TYR A 259 22.39 -10.06 -2.48
C TYR A 259 23.17 -9.11 -1.56
N HIS A 260 24.39 -8.75 -1.93
CA HIS A 260 25.24 -7.84 -1.16
C HIS A 260 25.06 -6.39 -1.61
N ALA A 261 25.39 -5.43 -0.73
CA ALA A 261 25.30 -4.00 -0.99
C ALA A 261 26.44 -3.50 -1.92
N THR A 262 26.65 -4.20 -3.03
CA THR A 262 27.62 -3.89 -4.09
C THR A 262 26.96 -4.07 -5.44
N LYS A 263 27.55 -3.50 -6.50
CA LYS A 263 27.11 -3.77 -7.87
C LYS A 263 27.49 -5.19 -8.28
N GLY A 264 26.65 -5.83 -9.11
CA GLY A 264 26.87 -7.19 -9.57
C GLY A 264 25.65 -7.78 -10.27
N GLY A 265 25.65 -9.09 -10.52
CA GLY A 265 24.56 -9.80 -11.18
C GLY A 265 23.23 -9.69 -10.42
N SER A 266 22.27 -8.98 -11.01
CA SER A 266 20.96 -8.75 -10.39
C SER A 266 20.16 -10.06 -10.28
N LYS A 267 19.48 -10.25 -9.13
CA LYS A 267 18.61 -11.40 -8.84
C LYS A 267 17.17 -10.95 -8.66
N ALA A 268 16.21 -11.77 -9.05
CA ALA A 268 14.78 -11.45 -8.95
C ALA A 268 14.37 -11.06 -7.51
N SER A 269 14.66 -11.93 -6.53
CA SER A 269 14.33 -11.66 -5.13
C SER A 269 14.95 -10.36 -4.61
N MET A 270 16.20 -10.09 -4.97
CA MET A 270 16.91 -8.88 -4.51
C MET A 270 16.46 -7.62 -5.25
N THR A 271 16.07 -7.75 -6.51
CA THR A 271 15.48 -6.63 -7.26
C THR A 271 14.13 -6.23 -6.67
N ALA A 272 13.29 -7.19 -6.35
CA ALA A 272 12.04 -6.90 -5.63
C ALA A 272 12.31 -6.36 -4.21
N ALA A 273 13.32 -6.89 -3.50
CA ALA A 273 13.73 -6.37 -2.19
C ALA A 273 14.17 -4.90 -2.27
N GLY A 274 15.01 -4.56 -3.26
CA GLY A 274 15.48 -3.20 -3.49
C GLY A 274 14.34 -2.24 -3.86
N ALA A 275 13.46 -2.65 -4.78
CA ALA A 275 12.31 -1.85 -5.19
C ALA A 275 11.36 -1.59 -4.03
N SER A 276 10.98 -2.61 -3.25
CA SER A 276 10.12 -2.42 -2.07
C SER A 276 10.79 -1.56 -0.99
N SER A 277 12.11 -1.67 -0.80
CA SER A 277 12.87 -0.83 0.12
C SER A 277 12.89 0.64 -0.31
N LEU A 278 13.05 0.91 -1.60
CA LEU A 278 12.96 2.27 -2.13
C LEU A 278 11.54 2.85 -2.00
N LEU A 279 10.49 2.06 -2.18
CA LEU A 279 9.12 2.52 -1.97
C LEU A 279 8.89 2.94 -0.51
N VAL A 280 9.38 2.17 0.45
CA VAL A 280 9.32 2.53 1.87
C VAL A 280 10.15 3.79 2.15
N ALA A 281 11.38 3.87 1.61
CA ALA A 281 12.21 5.05 1.77
C ALA A 281 11.54 6.31 1.20
N ARG A 282 10.91 6.20 0.04
CA ARG A 282 10.12 7.27 -0.59
C ARG A 282 9.01 7.79 0.33
N ASN A 283 8.29 6.87 0.97
CA ASN A 283 7.24 7.20 1.93
C ASN A 283 7.82 7.90 3.18
N GLY A 284 8.90 7.36 3.75
CA GLY A 284 9.54 7.90 4.95
C GLY A 284 10.28 9.22 4.76
N LEU A 285 10.79 9.51 3.56
CA LEU A 285 11.38 10.80 3.20
C LEU A 285 10.36 11.94 3.19
N GLY A 286 9.10 11.63 2.95
CA GLY A 286 8.08 12.65 2.80
C GLY A 286 8.42 13.61 1.64
N ARG A 287 8.33 14.93 1.88
CA ARG A 287 8.43 15.99 0.84
C ARG A 287 9.80 16.68 0.77
N THR A 288 10.71 16.33 1.63
CA THR A 288 12.01 16.97 1.74
C THR A 288 13.06 16.22 0.92
N ASN A 289 14.13 16.91 0.56
CA ASN A 289 15.24 16.38 -0.25
C ASN A 289 14.81 15.88 -1.64
N LEU A 290 14.38 16.82 -2.44
CA LEU A 290 13.80 16.60 -3.75
C LEU A 290 14.74 15.89 -4.74
N ALA A 291 16.01 16.28 -4.78
CA ALA A 291 16.99 15.64 -5.66
C ALA A 291 17.16 14.15 -5.34
N LEU A 292 17.17 13.80 -4.05
CA LEU A 292 17.22 12.40 -3.63
C LEU A 292 15.95 11.65 -4.04
N ARG A 293 14.76 12.28 -3.90
CA ARG A 293 13.50 11.69 -4.35
C ARG A 293 13.47 11.41 -5.84
N GLN A 294 13.89 12.36 -6.66
CA GLN A 294 13.98 12.16 -8.12
C GLN A 294 14.91 11.01 -8.49
N SER A 295 16.06 10.94 -7.84
CA SER A 295 17.00 9.84 -8.05
C SER A 295 16.40 8.50 -7.62
N LEU A 296 15.64 8.49 -6.52
CA LEU A 296 14.92 7.32 -6.03
C LEU A 296 13.82 6.90 -7.01
N ASP A 297 12.99 7.83 -7.47
CA ASP A 297 11.91 7.54 -8.43
C ASP A 297 12.47 6.99 -9.74
N LYS A 298 13.60 7.52 -10.22
CA LYS A 298 14.32 6.98 -11.38
C LYS A 298 14.81 5.55 -11.13
N ALA A 299 15.35 5.26 -9.94
CA ALA A 299 15.79 3.91 -9.58
C ALA A 299 14.61 2.93 -9.47
N LEU A 300 13.45 3.38 -8.99
CA LEU A 300 12.21 2.59 -8.97
C LEU A 300 11.77 2.21 -10.39
N VAL A 301 11.65 3.17 -11.30
CA VAL A 301 11.23 2.88 -12.69
C VAL A 301 12.20 1.92 -13.38
N ARG A 302 13.51 2.08 -13.14
CA ARG A 302 14.53 1.13 -13.62
C ARG A 302 14.33 -0.28 -13.08
N SER A 303 13.95 -0.41 -11.81
CA SER A 303 13.65 -1.71 -11.21
C SER A 303 12.39 -2.35 -11.79
N TYR A 304 11.38 -1.56 -12.09
CA TYR A 304 10.16 -2.03 -12.76
C TYR A 304 10.45 -2.56 -14.17
N ALA A 305 11.31 -1.86 -14.92
CA ALA A 305 11.77 -2.35 -16.21
C ALA A 305 12.54 -3.66 -16.09
N TRP A 306 13.39 -3.80 -15.07
CA TRP A 306 14.10 -5.06 -14.81
C TRP A 306 13.13 -6.20 -14.44
N ILE A 307 12.12 -5.91 -13.60
CA ILE A 307 11.08 -6.88 -13.21
C ILE A 307 10.30 -7.35 -14.46
N ASN A 308 9.88 -6.42 -15.31
CA ASN A 308 9.17 -6.77 -16.55
C ASN A 308 10.01 -7.68 -17.44
N LYS A 309 11.25 -7.30 -17.72
CA LYS A 309 12.19 -8.06 -18.57
C LYS A 309 12.45 -9.47 -18.04
N ASN A 310 12.53 -9.63 -16.74
CA ASN A 310 12.88 -10.89 -16.07
C ASN A 310 11.67 -11.51 -15.35
N PHE A 311 10.45 -11.20 -15.77
CA PHE A 311 9.25 -11.55 -15.03
C PHE A 311 9.12 -13.05 -14.72
N LYS A 312 9.49 -13.90 -15.65
CA LYS A 312 9.47 -15.37 -15.47
C LYS A 312 10.30 -15.82 -14.26
N SER A 313 11.37 -15.12 -13.91
CA SER A 313 12.20 -15.46 -12.75
C SER A 313 11.55 -15.19 -11.40
N PHE A 314 10.45 -14.45 -11.39
CA PHE A 314 9.63 -14.21 -10.20
C PHE A 314 8.54 -15.26 -10.02
N MET A 315 8.15 -15.95 -11.08
CA MET A 315 7.04 -16.91 -11.12
C MET A 315 7.50 -18.32 -10.79
N VAL A 316 8.32 -18.49 -9.75
CA VAL A 316 8.94 -19.77 -9.35
C VAL A 316 8.45 -20.17 -7.96
N ALA A 317 7.33 -20.89 -7.90
CA ALA A 317 6.81 -21.46 -6.64
C ALA A 317 7.34 -22.87 -6.34
N GLY A 318 8.57 -23.15 -6.68
CA GLY A 318 9.14 -24.46 -6.40
C GLY A 318 10.56 -24.62 -6.95
N GLY A 319 11.43 -25.21 -6.16
CA GLY A 319 12.83 -25.43 -6.49
C GLY A 319 13.74 -24.53 -5.67
N GLY A 320 14.46 -25.10 -4.68
CA GLY A 320 15.56 -24.47 -3.96
C GLY A 320 15.19 -23.20 -3.19
N GLY A 321 14.64 -23.32 -2.02
CA GLY A 321 14.72 -22.40 -0.86
C GLY A 321 14.16 -20.97 -0.98
N HIS A 322 14.10 -20.32 -2.15
CA HIS A 322 13.84 -18.88 -2.23
C HIS A 322 12.70 -18.47 -3.18
N GLY A 323 12.04 -19.40 -3.87
CA GLY A 323 11.00 -19.09 -4.85
C GLY A 323 9.81 -18.32 -4.25
N LEU A 324 9.25 -18.81 -3.14
CA LEU A 324 8.13 -18.17 -2.47
C LEU A 324 8.51 -16.83 -1.80
N TYR A 325 9.74 -16.71 -1.32
CA TYR A 325 10.26 -15.42 -0.88
C TYR A 325 10.35 -14.41 -2.04
N THR A 326 10.72 -14.87 -3.24
CA THR A 326 10.77 -14.02 -4.44
C THR A 326 9.37 -13.52 -4.82
N MET A 327 8.38 -14.39 -4.82
CA MET A 327 6.98 -14.03 -5.08
C MET A 327 6.44 -13.07 -4.01
N TYR A 328 6.70 -13.35 -2.73
CA TYR A 328 6.36 -12.44 -1.63
C TYR A 328 7.00 -11.06 -1.80
N SER A 329 8.28 -11.01 -2.18
CA SER A 329 8.97 -9.74 -2.39
C SER A 329 8.39 -8.95 -3.57
N LEU A 330 7.98 -9.63 -4.66
CA LEU A 330 7.28 -9.02 -5.78
C LEU A 330 5.91 -8.47 -5.36
N GLU A 331 5.18 -9.22 -4.54
CA GLU A 331 3.91 -8.77 -3.95
C GLU A 331 4.12 -7.47 -3.16
N LYS A 332 5.23 -7.32 -2.42
CA LYS A 332 5.53 -6.07 -1.72
C LYS A 332 5.78 -4.90 -2.68
N VAL A 333 6.41 -5.13 -3.82
CA VAL A 333 6.55 -4.09 -4.85
C VAL A 333 5.19 -3.70 -5.42
N GLY A 334 4.38 -4.68 -5.78
CA GLY A 334 3.03 -4.45 -6.30
C GLY A 334 2.13 -3.74 -5.28
N ASP A 335 2.18 -4.16 -4.01
CA ASP A 335 1.34 -3.60 -2.94
C ASP A 335 1.76 -2.17 -2.55
N LEU A 336 3.04 -1.95 -2.26
CA LEU A 336 3.55 -0.65 -1.83
C LEU A 336 3.63 0.37 -2.98
N GLY A 337 3.89 -0.10 -4.20
CA GLY A 337 3.92 0.73 -5.41
C GLY A 337 2.56 0.89 -6.07
N GLU A 338 1.55 0.16 -5.56
CA GLU A 338 0.19 0.10 -6.10
C GLU A 338 0.14 -0.25 -7.59
N ILE A 339 1.09 -1.08 -7.99
CA ILE A 339 1.28 -1.53 -9.36
C ILE A 339 0.42 -2.78 -9.58
N GLU A 340 -0.38 -2.75 -10.62
CA GLU A 340 -1.18 -3.88 -11.07
C GLU A 340 -0.43 -4.71 -12.10
N LYS A 341 0.25 -4.03 -13.06
CA LYS A 341 1.01 -4.69 -14.11
C LYS A 341 2.38 -4.06 -14.32
N PHE A 342 3.35 -4.93 -14.58
CA PHE A 342 4.65 -4.58 -15.15
C PHE A 342 4.66 -4.98 -16.62
N GLY A 343 4.49 -4.02 -17.53
CA GLY A 343 4.22 -4.31 -18.93
C GLY A 343 2.87 -5.03 -19.08
N GLU A 344 2.89 -6.20 -19.73
CA GLU A 344 1.70 -7.04 -19.89
C GLU A 344 1.45 -7.98 -18.70
N HIS A 345 2.39 -8.10 -17.78
CA HIS A 345 2.35 -9.04 -16.67
C HIS A 345 1.57 -8.52 -15.48
N ASN A 346 0.44 -9.14 -15.17
CA ASN A 346 -0.28 -8.93 -13.92
C ASN A 346 0.30 -9.87 -12.86
N TRP A 347 1.17 -9.34 -12.01
CA TRP A 347 1.94 -10.13 -11.04
C TRP A 347 1.07 -11.01 -10.14
N TYR A 348 -0.16 -10.57 -9.82
CA TYR A 348 -1.08 -11.32 -8.99
C TYR A 348 -1.81 -12.42 -9.77
N VAL A 349 -2.39 -12.04 -10.92
CA VAL A 349 -3.15 -12.98 -11.78
C VAL A 349 -2.23 -14.07 -12.33
N ASP A 350 -0.98 -13.73 -12.64
CA ASP A 350 0.02 -14.69 -13.15
C ASP A 350 0.57 -15.59 -12.00
N GLY A 351 0.73 -15.03 -10.80
CA GLY A 351 1.33 -15.74 -9.68
C GLY A 351 0.38 -16.63 -8.87
N ALA A 352 -0.86 -16.19 -8.66
CA ALA A 352 -1.81 -16.94 -7.82
C ALA A 352 -2.10 -18.36 -8.33
N PRO A 353 -2.33 -18.62 -9.65
CA PRO A 353 -2.51 -19.97 -10.16
C PRO A 353 -1.35 -20.90 -9.87
N ILE A 354 -0.11 -20.39 -9.91
CA ILE A 354 1.10 -21.16 -9.59
C ILE A 354 1.08 -21.61 -8.13
N LEU A 355 0.70 -20.72 -7.22
CA LEU A 355 0.59 -21.07 -5.80
C LEU A 355 -0.54 -22.09 -5.55
N LEU A 356 -1.71 -21.90 -6.20
CA LEU A 356 -2.83 -22.83 -6.09
C LEU A 356 -2.44 -24.24 -6.54
N ALA A 357 -1.68 -24.35 -7.63
CA ALA A 357 -1.23 -25.64 -8.17
C ALA A 357 -0.16 -26.34 -7.31
N LYS A 358 0.53 -25.59 -6.44
CA LYS A 358 1.64 -26.10 -5.59
C LYS A 358 1.25 -26.31 -4.12
N GLN A 359 0.02 -26.02 -3.75
CA GLN A 359 -0.47 -26.29 -2.39
C GLN A 359 -0.55 -27.80 -2.14
N GLN A 360 -0.01 -28.26 -1.02
CA GLN A 360 0.00 -29.66 -0.63
C GLN A 360 -1.32 -30.10 0.03
N GLY A 361 -1.52 -31.40 0.19
CA GLY A 361 -2.73 -31.95 0.77
C GLY A 361 -3.00 -31.52 2.22
N ASP A 362 -1.93 -31.25 2.99
CA ASP A 362 -2.02 -30.70 4.36
C ASP A 362 -2.34 -29.18 4.40
N GLY A 363 -2.52 -28.57 3.26
CA GLY A 363 -2.80 -27.13 3.13
C GLY A 363 -1.54 -26.24 3.13
N GLY A 364 -0.35 -26.80 3.35
CA GLY A 364 0.91 -26.07 3.32
C GLY A 364 1.51 -25.98 1.91
N TRP A 365 2.70 -25.38 1.85
CA TRP A 365 3.56 -25.38 0.66
C TRP A 365 4.91 -26.02 1.00
N ALA A 366 5.53 -26.68 0.03
CA ALA A 366 6.84 -27.32 0.20
C ALA A 366 7.87 -26.34 0.79
N GLY A 367 8.65 -26.81 1.77
CA GLY A 367 9.58 -25.96 2.54
C GLY A 367 9.02 -25.48 3.90
N GLY A 368 7.88 -26.03 4.31
CA GLY A 368 7.31 -25.86 5.66
C GLY A 368 6.68 -24.50 5.91
N TYR A 369 6.58 -24.14 7.20
CA TYR A 369 5.86 -22.94 7.64
C TYR A 369 6.37 -21.62 7.02
N VAL A 370 7.65 -21.53 6.68
CA VAL A 370 8.22 -20.30 6.06
C VAL A 370 7.60 -20.09 4.69
N ASN A 371 7.62 -21.10 3.83
CA ASN A 371 7.05 -21.03 2.51
C ASN A 371 5.52 -20.92 2.56
N THR A 372 4.87 -21.64 3.46
CA THR A 372 3.42 -21.50 3.70
C THR A 372 3.06 -20.08 4.10
N SER A 373 3.87 -19.43 4.95
CA SER A 373 3.65 -18.02 5.34
C SER A 373 3.76 -17.07 4.16
N PHE A 374 4.78 -17.24 3.30
CA PHE A 374 4.94 -16.38 2.10
C PHE A 374 3.82 -16.60 1.08
N ALA A 375 3.38 -17.85 0.88
CA ALA A 375 2.24 -18.12 0.01
C ALA A 375 0.96 -17.48 0.52
N VAL A 376 0.66 -17.58 1.81
CA VAL A 376 -0.49 -16.94 2.44
C VAL A 376 -0.39 -15.41 2.32
N PHE A 377 0.78 -14.81 2.54
CA PHE A 377 0.95 -13.36 2.34
C PHE A 377 0.68 -12.94 0.90
N PHE A 378 1.19 -13.65 -0.08
CA PHE A 378 0.92 -13.35 -1.48
C PHE A 378 -0.56 -13.46 -1.81
N LEU A 379 -1.21 -14.56 -1.43
CA LEU A 379 -2.60 -14.83 -1.76
C LEU A 379 -3.58 -13.91 -1.01
N THR A 380 -3.27 -13.49 0.22
CA THR A 380 -4.17 -12.65 1.03
C THR A 380 -4.44 -11.28 0.44
N ARG A 381 -3.67 -10.84 -0.54
CA ARG A 381 -4.02 -9.63 -1.28
C ARG A 381 -5.35 -9.75 -2.02
N ALA A 382 -5.69 -10.95 -2.55
CA ALA A 382 -6.95 -11.18 -3.25
C ALA A 382 -8.18 -11.11 -2.36
N THR A 383 -8.04 -11.31 -1.06
CA THR A 383 -9.17 -11.21 -0.13
C THR A 383 -9.54 -9.78 0.22
N ARG A 384 -8.86 -8.79 -0.32
CA ARG A 384 -9.31 -7.39 -0.30
C ARG A 384 -10.43 -7.22 -1.32
N LEU A 385 -11.63 -7.74 -0.97
CA LEU A 385 -12.89 -7.69 -1.75
C LEU A 385 -13.46 -6.27 -1.95
N LYS A 386 -12.69 -5.23 -1.73
CA LYS A 386 -12.97 -3.92 -2.28
C LYS A 386 -11.93 -3.71 -3.37
N PRO A 387 -12.32 -3.15 -4.53
CA PRO A 387 -11.31 -2.70 -5.47
C PRO A 387 -10.32 -1.89 -4.64
N TYR A 388 -9.10 -2.38 -4.61
CA TYR A 388 -8.01 -1.71 -3.93
C TYR A 388 -7.97 -0.32 -4.55
N SER A 389 -8.19 0.70 -3.73
CA SER A 389 -8.00 2.07 -4.17
C SER A 389 -6.50 2.27 -4.30
N ALA A 390 -5.93 1.86 -5.42
CA ALA A 390 -4.56 2.21 -5.75
C ALA A 390 -4.45 3.71 -5.85
N PRO A 391 -3.37 4.33 -5.38
CA PRO A 391 -3.07 5.71 -5.71
C PRO A 391 -2.98 5.82 -7.22
N LYS A 392 -3.59 6.87 -7.72
CA LYS A 392 -3.68 7.12 -9.14
C LYS A 392 -2.50 7.91 -9.61
N ILE A 393 -1.89 7.41 -10.67
CA ILE A 393 -1.23 8.27 -11.63
C ILE A 393 -2.30 8.67 -12.63
N LEU A 394 -2.71 9.93 -12.60
CA LEU A 394 -3.57 10.48 -13.63
C LEU A 394 -2.69 10.89 -14.80
N THR A 395 -2.73 10.13 -15.85
CA THR A 395 -2.27 10.58 -17.16
C THR A 395 -3.51 10.88 -17.99
N ASN A 396 -3.97 12.10 -18.00
CA ASN A 396 -4.81 12.60 -19.08
C ASN A 396 -3.89 13.19 -20.15
N SER A 397 -3.19 12.37 -20.86
CA SER A 397 -2.72 12.77 -22.18
C SER A 397 -3.80 12.40 -23.17
N PRO A 398 -4.33 13.33 -23.96
CA PRO A 398 -4.99 12.98 -25.21
C PRO A 398 -4.01 12.17 -26.04
N ALA A 399 -4.51 11.18 -26.73
CA ALA A 399 -3.70 10.34 -27.62
C ALA A 399 -2.84 11.25 -28.50
N GLY A 400 -1.50 11.24 -28.30
CA GLY A 400 -0.56 11.98 -29.12
C GLY A 400 0.41 12.95 -28.40
N GLY A 401 0.22 13.30 -27.13
CA GLY A 401 1.14 14.17 -26.39
C GLY A 401 1.83 13.42 -25.26
N GLY A 402 3.16 13.25 -25.34
CA GLY A 402 3.93 12.66 -24.26
C GLY A 402 3.79 13.50 -22.99
N SER A 403 3.06 12.99 -21.99
CA SER A 403 3.11 13.54 -20.65
C SER A 403 4.52 13.27 -20.12
N THR A 404 5.27 14.31 -19.88
CA THR A 404 6.54 14.19 -19.16
C THR A 404 6.21 13.91 -17.70
N ASP A 405 6.92 13.00 -17.05
CA ASP A 405 6.86 12.67 -15.60
C ASP A 405 6.86 13.90 -14.65
N ARG A 406 7.06 15.06 -15.22
CA ARG A 406 7.20 16.35 -14.56
C ARG A 406 5.90 16.89 -13.96
N ASP A 407 4.75 16.43 -14.48
CA ASP A 407 3.43 16.97 -14.15
C ASP A 407 2.71 16.19 -13.02
N LEU A 408 3.25 15.06 -12.60
CA LEU A 408 2.61 14.19 -11.64
C LEU A 408 3.02 14.49 -10.20
N VAL A 409 2.03 14.72 -9.34
CA VAL A 409 2.22 15.03 -7.93
C VAL A 409 1.48 14.01 -7.07
N PHE A 410 2.14 13.48 -6.05
CA PHE A 410 1.50 12.60 -5.08
C PHE A 410 0.60 13.39 -4.13
N ILE A 411 -0.64 12.97 -4.01
CA ILE A 411 -1.63 13.56 -3.10
C ILE A 411 -1.98 12.54 -2.02
N GLY A 412 -1.54 12.77 -0.80
CA GLY A 412 -1.74 11.83 0.31
C GLY A 412 -3.21 11.64 0.67
N ARG A 413 -4.07 12.65 0.50
CA ARG A 413 -5.51 12.54 0.74
C ARG A 413 -6.21 11.64 -0.27
N LEU A 414 -5.70 11.58 -1.49
CA LEU A 414 -6.19 10.73 -2.57
C LEU A 414 -5.41 9.41 -2.61
N ASN A 415 -4.33 9.32 -1.81
CA ASN A 415 -3.38 8.22 -1.82
C ASN A 415 -2.88 7.89 -3.23
N GLY A 416 -2.57 8.93 -4.04
CA GLY A 416 -2.22 8.76 -5.43
C GLY A 416 -1.47 9.94 -6.07
N PHE A 417 -1.00 9.71 -7.29
CA PHE A 417 -0.40 10.74 -8.13
C PHE A 417 -1.46 11.37 -9.03
N ILE A 418 -1.38 12.67 -9.23
CA ILE A 418 -2.29 13.43 -10.06
C ILE A 418 -1.50 14.45 -10.87
N SER A 419 -1.95 14.74 -12.10
CA SER A 419 -1.43 15.87 -12.86
C SER A 419 -1.76 17.18 -12.14
N ALA A 420 -0.72 17.97 -11.86
CA ALA A 420 -0.86 19.28 -11.26
C ALA A 420 -1.78 20.19 -12.11
N LYS A 421 -1.64 20.16 -13.44
CA LYS A 421 -2.48 20.89 -14.39
C LYS A 421 -3.96 20.54 -14.27
N GLU A 422 -4.26 19.25 -14.06
CA GLU A 422 -5.65 18.80 -13.95
C GLU A 422 -6.31 19.28 -12.66
N VAL A 423 -5.62 19.20 -11.53
CA VAL A 423 -6.14 19.72 -10.25
C VAL A 423 -6.38 21.23 -10.36
N LEU A 424 -5.44 21.96 -10.93
CA LEU A 424 -5.55 23.42 -11.07
C LEU A 424 -6.65 23.81 -12.06
N LYS A 425 -6.84 23.04 -13.14
CA LYS A 425 -7.97 23.20 -14.06
C LYS A 425 -9.32 23.01 -13.35
N ILE A 426 -9.44 21.96 -12.53
CA ILE A 426 -10.64 21.69 -11.71
C ILE A 426 -10.89 22.84 -10.72
N LEU A 427 -9.83 23.39 -10.12
CA LEU A 427 -9.93 24.53 -9.21
C LEU A 427 -10.36 25.83 -9.91
N GLY A 428 -10.10 25.95 -11.21
CA GLY A 428 -10.59 27.08 -12.04
C GLY A 428 -12.11 27.10 -12.18
N ASP A 429 -12.81 25.98 -11.98
CA ASP A 429 -14.27 25.94 -11.94
C ASP A 429 -14.75 26.33 -10.53
N SER A 430 -15.49 27.45 -10.44
CA SER A 430 -16.03 27.97 -9.17
C SER A 430 -16.86 26.97 -8.36
N ARG A 431 -17.44 25.96 -9.03
CA ARG A 431 -18.21 24.87 -8.40
C ARG A 431 -17.34 23.90 -7.60
N ASN A 432 -16.03 23.89 -7.85
CA ASN A 432 -15.09 22.97 -7.25
C ASN A 432 -14.18 23.58 -6.16
N ALA A 433 -14.63 24.68 -5.54
CA ALA A 433 -13.91 25.34 -4.45
C ALA A 433 -13.61 24.44 -3.24
N SER A 434 -14.35 23.32 -3.09
CA SER A 434 -14.07 22.28 -2.09
C SER A 434 -12.73 21.56 -2.33
N MET A 435 -12.20 21.59 -3.55
CA MET A 435 -10.94 20.98 -3.94
C MET A 435 -9.70 21.80 -3.55
N VAL A 436 -9.86 22.99 -2.94
CA VAL A 436 -8.73 23.84 -2.52
C VAL A 436 -7.72 23.08 -1.65
N SER A 437 -8.19 22.23 -0.74
CA SER A 437 -7.30 21.42 0.09
C SER A 437 -6.47 20.40 -0.70
N VAL A 438 -6.97 19.92 -1.83
CA VAL A 438 -6.21 19.07 -2.76
C VAL A 438 -5.20 19.92 -3.53
N GLY A 439 -5.58 21.10 -3.97
CA GLY A 439 -4.68 22.07 -4.60
C GLY A 439 -3.53 22.49 -3.69
N GLU A 440 -3.79 22.74 -2.41
CA GLU A 440 -2.76 23.01 -1.41
C GLU A 440 -1.77 21.84 -1.27
N GLU A 441 -2.26 20.61 -1.38
CA GLU A 441 -1.41 19.43 -1.34
C GLU A 441 -0.61 19.28 -2.64
N VAL A 442 -1.18 19.61 -3.79
CA VAL A 442 -0.48 19.69 -5.08
C VAL A 442 0.69 20.67 -4.99
N VAL A 443 0.43 21.92 -4.58
CA VAL A 443 1.47 22.96 -4.46
C VAL A 443 2.57 22.56 -3.49
N ARG A 444 2.21 21.98 -2.34
CA ARG A 444 3.19 21.51 -1.37
C ARG A 444 4.04 20.35 -1.86
N ASN A 445 3.52 19.53 -2.76
CA ASN A 445 4.20 18.36 -3.30
C ASN A 445 4.88 18.63 -4.64
N TYR A 446 4.56 19.77 -5.27
CA TYR A 446 5.13 20.13 -6.54
C TYR A 446 6.61 20.50 -6.40
N ASN A 447 7.39 20.08 -7.38
CA ASN A 447 8.82 20.23 -7.37
C ASN A 447 9.21 21.68 -7.71
N GLN A 448 10.13 22.29 -6.95
CA GLN A 448 10.65 23.62 -7.24
C GLN A 448 11.25 23.76 -8.66
N ASN A 449 11.72 22.67 -9.27
CA ASN A 449 12.23 22.68 -10.65
C ASN A 449 11.14 22.86 -11.71
N PHE A 450 9.86 22.83 -11.34
CA PHE A 450 8.69 23.01 -12.22
C PHE A 450 7.87 24.22 -11.86
N VAL A 451 8.45 25.14 -11.12
CA VAL A 451 7.82 26.42 -10.78
C VAL A 451 7.38 27.14 -12.05
N GLY A 452 8.14 27.07 -13.13
CA GLY A 452 7.81 27.64 -14.42
C GLY A 452 6.51 27.11 -15.05
N GLU A 453 6.13 25.84 -14.79
CA GLU A 453 4.87 25.26 -15.28
C GLU A 453 3.69 25.55 -14.34
N LEU A 454 3.94 25.67 -13.05
CA LEU A 454 2.91 25.86 -12.03
C LEU A 454 2.53 27.35 -11.88
N ALA A 455 3.50 28.26 -11.97
CA ALA A 455 3.30 29.70 -11.77
C ALA A 455 2.25 30.32 -12.72
N PRO A 456 2.27 30.06 -14.06
CA PRO A 456 1.27 30.62 -14.97
C PRO A 456 -0.15 30.16 -14.62
N VAL A 457 -0.31 28.92 -14.22
CA VAL A 457 -1.62 28.35 -13.86
C VAL A 457 -2.14 29.00 -12.58
N LEU A 458 -1.30 29.15 -11.55
CA LEU A 458 -1.67 29.86 -10.33
C LEU A 458 -1.98 31.34 -10.59
N LEU A 459 -1.26 32.00 -11.49
CA LEU A 459 -1.57 33.38 -11.91
C LEU A 459 -2.93 33.48 -12.59
N SER A 460 -3.33 32.49 -13.38
CA SER A 460 -4.66 32.47 -14.00
C SER A 460 -5.80 32.30 -12.99
N LEU A 461 -5.56 31.54 -11.91
CA LEU A 461 -6.53 31.32 -10.83
C LEU A 461 -6.71 32.53 -9.91
N TRP A 462 -5.81 33.51 -10.00
CA TRP A 462 -5.86 34.72 -9.17
C TRP A 462 -7.06 35.64 -9.47
N THR A 463 -7.49 35.71 -10.72
CA THR A 463 -8.50 36.67 -11.20
C THR A 463 -9.77 36.02 -11.76
N GLY A 464 -9.78 34.76 -12.04
CA GLY A 464 -10.88 34.06 -12.71
C GLY A 464 -11.72 33.12 -11.84
N SER A 465 -11.46 33.07 -10.55
CA SER A 465 -11.96 32.02 -9.67
C SER A 465 -12.69 32.57 -8.45
N SER A 466 -13.37 31.73 -7.68
CA SER A 466 -13.99 32.14 -6.42
C SER A 466 -12.94 32.70 -5.44
N ASP A 467 -13.35 33.55 -4.50
CA ASP A 467 -12.45 34.14 -3.47
C ASP A 467 -11.61 33.11 -2.72
N LYS A 468 -12.17 31.93 -2.50
CA LYS A 468 -11.44 30.83 -1.85
C LYS A 468 -10.29 30.32 -2.69
N VAL A 469 -10.50 30.17 -4.00
CA VAL A 469 -9.48 29.70 -4.96
C VAL A 469 -8.46 30.81 -5.22
N SER A 470 -8.89 32.06 -5.33
CA SER A 470 -7.99 33.21 -5.48
C SER A 470 -7.05 33.38 -4.28
N ARG A 471 -7.55 33.20 -3.04
CA ARG A 471 -6.72 33.20 -1.83
C ARG A 471 -5.73 32.04 -1.81
N PHE A 472 -6.18 30.86 -2.19
CA PHE A 472 -5.32 29.70 -2.36
C PHE A 472 -4.19 29.97 -3.38
N ALA A 473 -4.53 30.52 -4.55
CA ALA A 473 -3.54 30.80 -5.60
C ALA A 473 -2.47 31.80 -5.12
N ARG A 474 -2.87 32.88 -4.40
CA ARG A 474 -1.95 33.85 -3.80
C ARG A 474 -1.00 33.20 -2.78
N ALA A 475 -1.55 32.47 -1.82
CA ALA A 475 -0.74 31.79 -0.81
C ALA A 475 0.22 30.78 -1.43
N SER A 476 -0.21 30.09 -2.48
CA SER A 476 0.62 29.13 -3.22
C SER A 476 1.75 29.81 -3.98
N GLN A 477 1.48 30.95 -4.63
CA GLN A 477 2.50 31.77 -5.30
C GLN A 477 3.59 32.22 -4.29
N GLN A 478 3.21 32.75 -3.14
CA GLN A 478 4.13 33.12 -2.08
C GLN A 478 5.01 31.94 -1.65
N GLN A 479 4.40 30.76 -1.50
CA GLN A 479 5.11 29.55 -1.06
C GLN A 479 6.13 29.06 -2.08
N ILE A 480 5.81 29.09 -3.38
CA ILE A 480 6.69 28.55 -4.43
C ILE A 480 7.78 29.54 -4.87
N THR A 481 7.52 30.86 -4.78
CA THR A 481 8.46 31.89 -5.22
C THR A 481 9.30 32.47 -4.08
N GLY A 482 8.83 32.38 -2.84
CA GLY A 482 9.43 33.05 -1.69
C GLY A 482 9.16 34.58 -1.66
N LEU A 483 8.41 35.13 -2.63
CA LEU A 483 8.05 36.55 -2.67
C LEU A 483 6.91 36.82 -1.69
N SER A 484 7.00 37.92 -0.94
CA SER A 484 5.98 38.36 0.01
C SER A 484 5.08 39.48 -0.55
N SER A 485 4.89 39.52 -1.86
CA SER A 485 4.06 40.54 -2.52
C SER A 485 2.57 40.22 -2.49
N SER A 486 1.74 41.26 -2.45
CA SER A 486 0.29 41.18 -2.68
C SER A 486 -0.09 41.48 -4.13
N SER A 487 0.87 41.88 -4.97
CA SER A 487 0.69 42.24 -6.37
C SER A 487 0.82 41.06 -7.31
N ARG A 488 -0.17 40.83 -8.16
CA ARG A 488 -0.11 39.82 -9.22
C ARG A 488 1.03 40.09 -10.21
N ASN A 489 1.30 41.38 -10.47
CA ASN A 489 2.34 41.77 -11.43
C ASN A 489 3.73 41.37 -10.96
N ASP A 490 4.03 41.49 -9.66
CA ASP A 490 5.34 41.09 -9.13
C ASP A 490 5.63 39.60 -9.36
N TYR A 491 4.60 38.73 -9.28
CA TYR A 491 4.72 37.34 -9.60
C TYR A 491 4.80 37.05 -11.10
N ALA A 492 4.13 37.85 -11.92
CA ALA A 492 4.25 37.75 -13.36
C ALA A 492 5.63 38.19 -13.85
N ASP A 493 6.18 39.26 -13.30
CA ASP A 493 7.54 39.75 -13.59
C ASP A 493 8.61 38.75 -13.11
N TRP A 494 8.39 38.20 -11.92
CA TRP A 494 9.27 37.11 -11.41
C TRP A 494 9.25 35.90 -12.36
N TYR A 495 8.08 35.49 -12.84
CA TYR A 495 7.98 34.38 -13.79
C TYR A 495 8.66 34.70 -15.12
N ALA A 496 8.44 35.90 -15.68
CA ALA A 496 9.08 36.35 -16.91
C ALA A 496 10.62 36.40 -16.82
N SER A 497 11.19 36.49 -15.61
CA SER A 497 12.64 36.45 -15.41
C SER A 497 13.27 35.07 -15.63
N PHE A 498 12.46 34.01 -15.81
CA PHE A 498 12.92 32.63 -16.09
C PHE A 498 12.81 32.25 -17.59
N GLU A 499 12.14 33.04 -18.42
CA GLU A 499 12.16 32.89 -19.87
C GLU A 499 13.39 33.59 -20.48
#